data_eeb5ade42ebc906cb7d22463a2ebca90
#
_entry.id   eeb5ade42ebc906cb7d22463a2ebca90
#
_cell.length_a   1.000
_cell.length_b   1.000
_cell.length_c   1.000
_cell.angle_alpha   90.00
_cell.angle_beta   90.00
_cell.angle_gamma   90.00
#
_symmetry.space_group_name_H-M   'P 1'
#
loop_
_entity.id
_entity.type
_entity.pdbx_description
1 polymer ?
#
loop_
_entity_poly.entity_id
_entity_poly.type
_entity_poly.pdbx_seq_one_letter_code
_entity_poly.pdbx_strand_id
1 'polypeptide(L)'
;DEQYTYGQLYDAILSSDINTISRTVKFTPAKETAKNKVLLIQNQSFVEQLVQWLSSLYKGYIPMVCHNEMDTGYIDELACVISSEGVPLSADFGVLTSGTTGRPKPLWRSEKSWSEFFDIQNNIFHINKDTKIFLHGSFSFTGVSNMVIAVLWSGGTVVTTSSMRPNRWIQLIEKYHVDHIYALPTKLRLLVRHC
;
A
#
# COMPACT_ATOMS: atom_id res chain seq x y z
N ASP A 1 10.31 -15.84 8.62
CA ASP A 1 10.26 -15.25 7.28
C ASP A 1 9.09 -15.89 6.52
N GLU A 2 8.09 -15.11 6.19
CA GLU A 2 6.98 -15.53 5.36
C GLU A 2 7.31 -15.24 3.90
N GLN A 3 6.95 -16.15 3.01
CA GLN A 3 7.13 -16.00 1.57
C GLN A 3 5.82 -16.33 0.88
N TYR A 4 5.46 -15.53 -0.11
CA TYR A 4 4.29 -15.73 -0.93
C TYR A 4 4.68 -15.75 -2.40
N THR A 5 4.27 -16.77 -3.11
CA THR A 5 4.26 -16.79 -4.57
C THR A 5 3.09 -15.94 -5.07
N TYR A 6 3.09 -15.58 -6.36
CA TYR A 6 1.94 -14.90 -6.98
C TYR A 6 0.65 -15.72 -6.85
N GLY A 7 0.74 -17.06 -6.99
CA GLY A 7 -0.42 -17.94 -6.79
C GLY A 7 -0.97 -17.88 -5.37
N GLN A 8 -0.10 -17.97 -4.37
CA GLN A 8 -0.50 -17.88 -2.96
C GLN A 8 -1.06 -16.48 -2.61
N LEU A 9 -0.48 -15.42 -3.19
CA LEU A 9 -1.01 -14.06 -3.03
C LEU A 9 -2.41 -13.96 -3.66
N TYR A 10 -2.61 -14.52 -4.85
CA TYR A 10 -3.89 -14.55 -5.52
C TYR A 10 -4.96 -15.31 -4.71
N ASP A 11 -4.62 -16.49 -4.20
CA ASP A 11 -5.52 -17.28 -3.34
C ASP A 11 -5.88 -16.52 -2.05
N ALA A 12 -4.90 -15.85 -1.44
CA ALA A 12 -5.11 -15.01 -0.26
C ALA A 12 -6.06 -13.83 -0.56
N ILE A 13 -5.94 -13.19 -1.73
CA ILE A 13 -6.82 -12.10 -2.16
C ILE A 13 -8.26 -12.60 -2.32
N LEU A 14 -8.46 -13.75 -2.96
CA LEU A 14 -9.80 -14.31 -3.18
C LEU A 14 -10.47 -14.75 -1.87
N SER A 15 -9.71 -15.35 -0.96
CA SER A 15 -10.21 -15.88 0.32
C SER A 15 -10.31 -14.85 1.44
N SER A 16 -9.72 -13.66 1.28
CA SER A 16 -9.69 -12.64 2.32
C SER A 16 -11.09 -12.19 2.72
N ASP A 17 -11.40 -12.27 4.02
CA ASP A 17 -12.57 -11.62 4.60
C ASP A 17 -12.24 -10.18 4.98
N ILE A 18 -12.58 -9.25 4.10
CA ILE A 18 -12.31 -7.82 4.27
C ILE A 18 -13.11 -7.18 5.43
N ASN A 19 -14.10 -7.87 6.02
CA ASN A 19 -14.91 -7.32 7.10
C ASN A 19 -14.30 -7.53 8.48
N THR A 20 -13.33 -8.42 8.61
CA THR A 20 -12.79 -8.83 9.93
C THR A 20 -11.79 -7.84 10.54
N ILE A 21 -11.11 -7.02 9.72
CA ILE A 21 -9.97 -6.18 10.17
C ILE A 21 -10.08 -4.74 9.68
N SER A 22 -11.15 -4.39 8.98
CA SER A 22 -11.27 -3.11 8.28
C SER A 22 -12.58 -2.42 8.65
N ARG A 23 -12.52 -1.09 8.77
CA ARG A 23 -13.71 -0.28 8.97
C ARG A 23 -14.33 0.10 7.64
N THR A 24 -15.58 -0.31 7.44
CA THR A 24 -16.35 0.09 6.26
C THR A 24 -17.03 1.44 6.50
N VAL A 25 -16.77 2.39 5.62
CA VAL A 25 -17.43 3.69 5.57
C VAL A 25 -18.35 3.74 4.36
N LYS A 26 -19.64 3.94 4.60
CA LYS A 26 -20.62 4.17 3.54
C LYS A 26 -20.73 5.67 3.26
N PHE A 27 -20.82 6.03 1.99
CA PHE A 27 -21.12 7.40 1.56
C PHE A 27 -22.24 7.38 0.53
N THR A 28 -22.93 8.49 0.37
CA THR A 28 -23.94 8.63 -0.69
C THR A 28 -23.25 9.17 -1.94
N PRO A 29 -23.07 8.36 -2.99
CA PRO A 29 -22.48 8.83 -4.23
C PRO A 29 -23.41 9.84 -4.92
N ALA A 30 -22.83 10.80 -5.61
CA ALA A 30 -23.59 11.81 -6.37
C ALA A 30 -24.42 11.19 -7.52
N LYS A 31 -24.12 9.96 -7.90
CA LYS A 31 -24.90 9.09 -8.83
C LYS A 31 -24.80 7.66 -8.31
N GLU A 32 -25.79 6.83 -8.59
CA GLU A 32 -25.74 5.40 -8.30
C GLU A 32 -24.55 4.75 -9.03
N THR A 33 -23.51 4.45 -8.27
CA THR A 33 -22.33 3.71 -8.71
C THR A 33 -22.19 2.45 -7.88
N ALA A 34 -21.62 1.39 -8.46
CA ALA A 34 -21.37 0.14 -7.75
C ALA A 34 -20.43 0.33 -6.54
N LYS A 35 -19.55 1.35 -6.60
CA LYS A 35 -18.58 1.67 -5.53
C LYS A 35 -19.16 2.76 -4.62
N ASN A 36 -19.76 2.37 -3.52
CA ASN A 36 -20.31 3.28 -2.50
C ASN A 36 -19.75 3.04 -1.09
N LYS A 37 -18.66 2.32 -1.00
CA LYS A 37 -18.06 1.94 0.28
C LYS A 37 -16.55 2.10 0.24
N VAL A 38 -16.04 2.92 1.14
CA VAL A 38 -14.61 3.00 1.44
C VAL A 38 -14.27 2.00 2.53
N LEU A 39 -13.18 1.29 2.37
CA LEU A 39 -12.65 0.38 3.36
C LEU A 39 -11.36 0.97 3.95
N LEU A 40 -11.44 1.41 5.22
CA LEU A 40 -10.27 1.88 5.97
C LEU A 40 -9.54 0.67 6.54
N ILE A 41 -8.36 0.39 5.99
CA ILE A 41 -7.54 -0.77 6.33
C ILE A 41 -6.49 -0.33 7.35
N GLN A 42 -6.53 -0.92 8.55
CA GLN A 42 -5.52 -0.72 9.59
C GLN A 42 -5.05 -2.09 10.10
N ASN A 43 -3.87 -2.51 9.68
CA ASN A 43 -3.29 -3.79 10.02
C ASN A 43 -1.79 -3.65 10.29
N GLN A 44 -1.26 -4.48 11.19
CA GLN A 44 0.17 -4.48 11.55
C GLN A 44 1.03 -5.16 10.49
N SER A 45 0.50 -6.16 9.78
CA SER A 45 1.22 -6.91 8.76
C SER A 45 1.18 -6.18 7.42
N PHE A 46 2.35 -5.97 6.83
CA PHE A 46 2.49 -5.39 5.49
C PHE A 46 1.77 -6.24 4.43
N VAL A 47 1.94 -7.57 4.50
CA VAL A 47 1.32 -8.49 3.53
C VAL A 47 -0.20 -8.49 3.67
N GLU A 48 -0.71 -8.46 4.89
CA GLU A 48 -2.16 -8.37 5.11
C GLU A 48 -2.73 -7.03 4.61
N GLN A 49 -2.02 -5.91 4.79
CA GLN A 49 -2.41 -4.62 4.20
C GLN A 49 -2.51 -4.72 2.68
N LEU A 50 -1.51 -5.33 2.02
CA LEU A 50 -1.51 -5.53 0.57
C LEU A 50 -2.66 -6.45 0.12
N VAL A 51 -2.84 -7.60 0.80
CA VAL A 51 -3.92 -8.55 0.48
C VAL A 51 -5.29 -7.90 0.63
N GLN A 52 -5.53 -7.20 1.73
CA GLN A 52 -6.80 -6.51 1.98
C GLN A 52 -7.04 -5.38 0.97
N TRP A 53 -6.00 -4.65 0.60
CA TRP A 53 -6.10 -3.59 -0.40
C TRP A 53 -6.49 -4.17 -1.77
N LEU A 54 -5.80 -5.20 -2.25
CA LEU A 54 -6.09 -5.87 -3.52
C LEU A 54 -7.47 -6.58 -3.50
N SER A 55 -7.78 -7.27 -2.40
CA SER A 55 -9.08 -7.93 -2.22
C SER A 55 -10.24 -6.92 -2.23
N SER A 56 -10.04 -5.73 -1.64
CA SER A 56 -11.03 -4.67 -1.64
C SER A 56 -11.31 -4.16 -3.05
N LEU A 57 -10.26 -3.90 -3.83
CA LEU A 57 -10.40 -3.52 -5.24
C LEU A 57 -11.15 -4.60 -6.03
N TYR A 58 -10.75 -5.85 -5.87
CA TYR A 58 -11.38 -6.99 -6.55
C TYR A 58 -12.88 -7.11 -6.21
N LYS A 59 -13.27 -6.83 -4.96
CA LYS A 59 -14.65 -6.89 -4.48
C LYS A 59 -15.45 -5.59 -4.71
N GLY A 60 -14.89 -4.62 -5.43
CA GLY A 60 -15.56 -3.37 -5.78
C GLY A 60 -15.67 -2.34 -4.65
N TYR A 61 -14.82 -2.44 -3.62
CA TYR A 61 -14.67 -1.41 -2.59
C TYR A 61 -13.60 -0.40 -3.01
N ILE A 62 -13.55 0.73 -2.31
CA ILE A 62 -12.51 1.75 -2.43
C ILE A 62 -11.59 1.63 -1.21
N PRO A 63 -10.44 0.93 -1.29
CA PRO A 63 -9.57 0.77 -0.14
C PRO A 63 -8.76 2.04 0.14
N MET A 64 -8.49 2.27 1.43
CA MET A 64 -7.56 3.26 1.92
C MET A 64 -6.78 2.66 3.10
N VAL A 65 -5.48 2.50 2.95
CA VAL A 65 -4.63 1.98 4.03
C VAL A 65 -4.27 3.10 4.97
N CYS A 66 -4.62 2.93 6.24
CA CYS A 66 -4.30 3.83 7.33
C CYS A 66 -3.01 3.38 8.02
N HIS A 67 -2.26 4.34 8.56
CA HIS A 67 -1.06 4.00 9.34
C HIS A 67 -1.46 3.29 10.64
N ASN A 68 -0.71 2.27 11.03
CA ASN A 68 -1.01 1.44 12.20
C ASN A 68 -1.10 2.23 13.52
N GLU A 69 -0.32 3.32 13.61
CA GLU A 69 -0.23 4.17 14.80
C GLU A 69 -1.30 5.28 14.83
N MET A 70 -2.18 5.35 13.81
CA MET A 70 -3.30 6.29 13.84
C MET A 70 -4.27 5.89 14.96
N ASP A 71 -4.59 6.87 15.81
CA ASP A 71 -5.56 6.67 16.88
C ASP A 71 -7.00 6.51 16.33
N THR A 72 -7.86 5.92 17.13
CA THR A 72 -9.24 5.66 16.75
C THR A 72 -10.02 6.95 16.50
N GLY A 73 -9.74 8.01 17.23
CA GLY A 73 -10.40 9.31 17.06
C GLY A 73 -10.11 9.92 15.69
N TYR A 74 -8.87 9.78 15.22
CA TYR A 74 -8.53 10.21 13.86
C TYR A 74 -9.21 9.35 12.78
N ILE A 75 -9.29 8.04 12.98
CA ILE A 75 -10.01 7.15 12.05
C ILE A 75 -11.50 7.51 12.02
N ASP A 76 -12.10 7.88 13.16
CA ASP A 76 -13.48 8.33 13.26
C ASP A 76 -13.70 9.65 12.50
N GLU A 77 -12.80 10.62 12.68
CA GLU A 77 -12.81 11.89 11.96
C GLU A 77 -12.71 11.68 10.44
N LEU A 78 -11.77 10.84 10.00
CA LEU A 78 -11.60 10.47 8.60
C LEU A 78 -12.86 9.83 8.01
N ALA A 79 -13.50 8.91 8.75
CA ALA A 79 -14.75 8.30 8.36
C ALA A 79 -15.89 9.32 8.24
N CYS A 80 -15.99 10.28 9.15
CA CYS A 80 -16.94 11.39 9.09
C CYS A 80 -16.73 12.28 7.86
N VAL A 81 -15.47 12.66 7.58
CA VAL A 81 -15.12 13.47 6.40
C VAL A 81 -15.52 12.72 5.11
N ILE A 82 -15.16 11.45 4.98
CA ILE A 82 -15.52 10.63 3.82
C ILE A 82 -17.05 10.54 3.64
N SER A 83 -17.78 10.35 4.75
CA SER A 83 -19.24 10.24 4.71
C SER A 83 -19.92 11.54 4.31
N SER A 84 -19.38 12.70 4.72
CA SER A 84 -19.97 14.01 4.47
C SER A 84 -19.57 14.61 3.12
N GLU A 85 -18.31 14.48 2.73
CA GLU A 85 -17.80 15.05 1.48
C GLU A 85 -17.98 14.11 0.29
N GLY A 86 -18.14 12.81 0.55
CA GLY A 86 -18.22 11.78 -0.47
C GLY A 86 -16.87 11.47 -1.11
N VAL A 87 -16.90 10.71 -2.19
CA VAL A 87 -15.73 10.26 -2.94
C VAL A 87 -15.95 10.53 -4.42
N PRO A 88 -14.95 11.03 -5.16
CA PRO A 88 -15.07 11.23 -6.60
C PRO A 88 -15.43 9.93 -7.33
N LEU A 89 -16.28 10.02 -8.36
CA LEU A 89 -16.73 8.86 -9.15
C LEU A 89 -15.57 8.09 -9.82
N SER A 90 -14.48 8.80 -10.13
CA SER A 90 -13.29 8.23 -10.75
C SER A 90 -12.34 7.58 -9.75
N ALA A 91 -12.64 7.60 -8.46
CA ALA A 91 -11.78 7.04 -7.45
C ALA A 91 -11.87 5.51 -7.41
N ASP A 92 -10.72 4.87 -7.49
CA ASP A 92 -10.57 3.44 -7.27
C ASP A 92 -9.99 3.13 -5.90
N PHE A 93 -9.15 4.02 -5.35
CA PHE A 93 -8.59 3.90 -4.01
C PHE A 93 -8.26 5.27 -3.41
N GLY A 94 -8.05 5.28 -2.10
CA GLY A 94 -7.57 6.44 -1.36
C GLY A 94 -6.14 6.25 -0.85
N VAL A 95 -5.40 7.35 -0.77
CA VAL A 95 -4.10 7.42 -0.10
C VAL A 95 -4.11 8.57 0.90
N LEU A 96 -3.26 8.49 1.93
CA LEU A 96 -3.12 9.53 2.92
C LEU A 96 -1.88 10.38 2.63
N THR A 97 -2.05 11.69 2.64
CA THR A 97 -0.94 12.63 2.53
C THR A 97 -0.36 12.93 3.91
N SER A 98 0.91 13.30 3.99
CA SER A 98 1.58 13.66 5.25
C SER A 98 1.06 14.93 5.92
N GLY A 99 0.18 15.69 5.26
CA GLY A 99 -0.47 16.90 5.73
C GLY A 99 0.48 17.94 6.37
N THR A 100 0.61 19.12 5.80
CA THR A 100 1.41 20.21 6.39
C THR A 100 0.86 20.71 7.74
N THR A 101 -0.36 20.34 8.08
CA THR A 101 -1.07 20.68 9.32
C THR A 101 -0.96 19.61 10.41
N GLY A 102 -0.12 18.60 10.21
CA GLY A 102 0.10 17.49 11.17
C GLY A 102 -0.91 16.34 11.10
N ARG A 103 -2.05 16.51 10.39
CA ARG A 103 -3.01 15.44 10.15
C ARG A 103 -3.03 15.05 8.68
N PRO A 104 -2.84 13.76 8.34
CA PRO A 104 -2.92 13.28 6.97
C PRO A 104 -4.32 13.54 6.38
N LYS A 105 -4.38 13.91 5.09
CA LYS A 105 -5.64 14.13 4.39
C LYS A 105 -5.87 13.04 3.37
N PRO A 106 -7.12 12.60 3.13
CA PRO A 106 -7.44 11.67 2.08
C PRO A 106 -7.20 12.31 0.70
N LEU A 107 -6.54 11.57 -0.18
CA LEU A 107 -6.39 11.90 -1.58
C LEU A 107 -6.88 10.71 -2.41
N TRP A 108 -7.80 10.96 -3.30
CA TRP A 108 -8.40 9.93 -4.14
C TRP A 108 -7.60 9.72 -5.43
N ARG A 109 -7.49 8.48 -5.85
CA ARG A 109 -6.75 8.07 -7.03
C ARG A 109 -7.57 7.09 -7.86
N SER A 110 -7.40 7.15 -9.17
CA SER A 110 -7.84 6.07 -10.06
C SER A 110 -6.72 5.05 -10.27
N GLU A 111 -7.07 3.81 -10.55
CA GLU A 111 -6.12 2.77 -10.97
C GLU A 111 -5.27 3.25 -12.16
N LYS A 112 -5.93 3.87 -13.12
CA LYS A 112 -5.32 4.46 -14.31
C LYS A 112 -4.20 5.44 -13.99
N SER A 113 -4.36 6.24 -12.92
CA SER A 113 -3.34 7.23 -12.52
C SER A 113 -2.01 6.61 -12.09
N TRP A 114 -2.00 5.31 -11.79
CA TRP A 114 -0.79 4.55 -11.50
C TRP A 114 -0.39 3.64 -12.66
N SER A 115 -1.32 2.84 -13.20
CA SER A 115 -1.01 1.85 -14.24
C SER A 115 -0.44 2.49 -15.52
N GLU A 116 -0.94 3.64 -15.94
CA GLU A 116 -0.41 4.38 -17.10
C GLU A 116 1.00 4.94 -16.86
N PHE A 117 1.40 5.08 -15.59
CA PHE A 117 2.73 5.56 -15.23
C PHE A 117 3.74 4.43 -15.01
N PHE A 118 3.29 3.21 -14.73
CA PHE A 118 4.19 2.10 -14.38
C PHE A 118 5.19 1.77 -15.49
N ASP A 119 4.80 1.80 -16.76
CA ASP A 119 5.72 1.52 -17.86
C ASP A 119 6.86 2.52 -17.92
N ILE A 120 6.56 3.80 -17.72
CA ILE A 120 7.56 4.88 -17.69
C ILE A 120 8.45 4.73 -16.45
N GLN A 121 7.85 4.57 -15.28
CA GLN A 121 8.56 4.40 -14.00
C GLN A 121 9.48 3.19 -14.04
N ASN A 122 8.96 2.04 -14.48
CA ASN A 122 9.68 0.79 -14.50
C ASN A 122 10.83 0.82 -15.51
N ASN A 123 10.65 1.50 -16.64
CA ASN A 123 11.74 1.71 -17.59
C ASN A 123 12.86 2.60 -17.00
N ILE A 124 12.51 3.71 -16.34
CA ILE A 124 13.49 4.62 -15.71
C ILE A 124 14.27 3.92 -14.60
N PHE A 125 13.61 3.11 -13.79
CA PHE A 125 14.24 2.41 -12.67
C PHE A 125 14.71 0.99 -13.02
N HIS A 126 14.62 0.57 -14.29
CA HIS A 126 15.00 -0.75 -14.79
C HIS A 126 14.28 -1.91 -14.07
N ILE A 127 13.04 -1.67 -13.64
CA ILE A 127 12.20 -2.66 -12.97
C ILE A 127 11.59 -3.59 -14.03
N ASN A 128 11.74 -4.91 -13.81
CA ASN A 128 11.22 -5.95 -14.68
C ASN A 128 10.88 -7.23 -13.87
N LYS A 129 10.51 -8.31 -14.54
CA LYS A 129 10.12 -9.57 -13.89
C LYS A 129 11.21 -10.23 -13.03
N ASP A 130 12.48 -9.93 -13.28
CA ASP A 130 13.61 -10.48 -12.56
C ASP A 130 14.04 -9.58 -11.38
N THR A 131 13.48 -8.39 -11.28
CA THR A 131 13.78 -7.42 -10.21
C THR A 131 13.42 -7.95 -8.84
N LYS A 132 14.34 -7.79 -7.90
CA LYS A 132 14.14 -8.06 -6.46
C LYS A 132 14.40 -6.77 -5.68
N ILE A 133 13.32 -6.12 -5.25
CA ILE A 133 13.42 -4.86 -4.52
C ILE A 133 13.31 -5.07 -3.02
N PHE A 134 14.22 -4.45 -2.26
CA PHE A 134 14.05 -4.27 -0.82
C PHE A 134 13.42 -2.91 -0.53
N LEU A 135 12.40 -2.92 0.32
CA LEU A 135 11.80 -1.70 0.85
C LEU A 135 11.44 -1.86 2.32
N HIS A 136 11.50 -0.77 3.06
CA HIS A 136 11.12 -0.73 4.46
C HIS A 136 10.18 0.45 4.72
N GLY A 137 8.96 0.15 5.14
CA GLY A 137 7.94 1.14 5.43
C GLY A 137 6.54 0.52 5.48
N SER A 138 5.56 1.31 5.89
CA SER A 138 4.15 0.90 5.84
C SER A 138 3.60 1.02 4.43
N PHE A 139 2.72 0.10 4.05
CA PHE A 139 1.97 0.17 2.80
C PHE A 139 1.05 1.40 2.73
N SER A 140 0.76 2.04 3.87
CA SER A 140 -0.01 3.29 3.93
C SER A 140 0.71 4.49 3.29
N PHE A 141 2.04 4.45 3.13
CA PHE A 141 2.77 5.51 2.45
C PHE A 141 2.68 5.35 0.93
N THR A 142 2.16 6.37 0.26
CA THR A 142 1.91 6.38 -1.20
C THR A 142 3.10 5.92 -2.03
N GLY A 143 4.32 6.39 -1.69
CA GLY A 143 5.54 6.00 -2.42
C GLY A 143 5.88 4.52 -2.24
N VAL A 144 5.64 3.96 -1.06
CA VAL A 144 5.85 2.52 -0.79
C VAL A 144 4.82 1.68 -1.54
N SER A 145 3.53 2.00 -1.40
CA SER A 145 2.47 1.25 -2.07
C SER A 145 2.57 1.33 -3.60
N ASN A 146 2.87 2.52 -4.15
CA ASN A 146 3.09 2.67 -5.59
C ASN A 146 4.26 1.79 -6.07
N MET A 147 5.41 1.83 -5.39
CA MET A 147 6.58 1.03 -5.78
C MET A 147 6.30 -0.47 -5.68
N VAL A 148 5.63 -0.92 -4.62
CA VAL A 148 5.22 -2.34 -4.46
C VAL A 148 4.35 -2.79 -5.61
N ILE A 149 3.30 -2.03 -5.92
CA ILE A 149 2.38 -2.40 -7.01
C ILE A 149 3.08 -2.37 -8.36
N ALA A 150 3.96 -1.38 -8.62
CA ALA A 150 4.72 -1.30 -9.86
C ALA A 150 5.64 -2.51 -10.08
N VAL A 151 6.33 -2.97 -9.01
CA VAL A 151 7.17 -4.16 -9.06
C VAL A 151 6.35 -5.43 -9.26
N LEU A 152 5.27 -5.60 -8.52
CA LEU A 152 4.37 -6.75 -8.68
C LEU A 152 3.69 -6.75 -10.05
N TRP A 153 3.33 -5.60 -10.58
CA TRP A 153 2.80 -5.44 -11.94
C TRP A 153 3.76 -5.98 -13.01
N SER A 154 5.06 -5.78 -12.82
CA SER A 154 6.11 -6.29 -13.72
C SER A 154 6.52 -7.74 -13.49
N GLY A 155 5.92 -8.44 -12.53
CA GLY A 155 6.28 -9.81 -12.18
C GLY A 155 7.50 -9.94 -11.27
N GLY A 156 8.00 -8.83 -10.72
CA GLY A 156 9.17 -8.79 -9.84
C GLY A 156 8.89 -9.27 -8.41
N THR A 157 9.89 -9.24 -7.57
CA THR A 157 9.84 -9.70 -6.16
C THR A 157 9.99 -8.53 -5.21
N VAL A 158 9.14 -8.48 -4.20
CA VAL A 158 9.21 -7.50 -3.09
C VAL A 158 9.73 -8.18 -1.84
N VAL A 159 10.81 -7.64 -1.25
CA VAL A 159 11.39 -8.06 0.02
C VAL A 159 11.17 -6.95 1.03
N THR A 160 10.54 -7.26 2.15
CA THR A 160 10.23 -6.25 3.20
C THR A 160 10.35 -6.84 4.60
N THR A 161 10.38 -5.98 5.61
CA THR A 161 10.40 -6.37 7.02
C THR A 161 9.82 -5.25 7.88
N SER A 162 9.19 -5.62 8.99
CA SER A 162 8.79 -4.68 10.06
C SER A 162 9.94 -4.32 11.00
N SER A 163 11.06 -5.06 10.96
CA SER A 163 12.21 -4.82 11.84
C SER A 163 12.87 -3.48 11.54
N MET A 164 13.07 -2.67 12.57
CA MET A 164 13.81 -1.40 12.49
C MET A 164 15.33 -1.56 12.58
N ARG A 165 15.85 -2.79 12.63
CA ARG A 165 17.27 -3.09 12.78
C ARG A 165 17.98 -3.15 11.42
N PRO A 166 18.95 -2.24 11.10
CA PRO A 166 19.63 -2.22 9.81
C PRO A 166 20.34 -3.55 9.48
N ASN A 167 20.93 -4.22 10.47
CA ASN A 167 21.56 -5.53 10.25
C ASN A 167 20.57 -6.56 9.70
N ARG A 168 19.29 -6.49 10.11
CA ARG A 168 18.26 -7.37 9.54
C ARG A 168 17.96 -7.04 8.09
N TRP A 169 18.03 -5.77 7.72
CA TRP A 169 17.85 -5.34 6.33
C TRP A 169 18.96 -5.89 5.45
N ILE A 170 20.23 -5.75 5.89
CA ILE A 170 21.40 -6.29 5.18
C ILE A 170 21.27 -7.81 4.98
N GLN A 171 20.94 -8.55 6.06
CA GLN A 171 20.71 -9.99 5.96
C GLN A 171 19.65 -10.37 4.93
N LEU A 172 18.56 -9.62 4.82
CA LEU A 172 17.52 -9.87 3.84
C LEU A 172 17.98 -9.52 2.42
N ILE A 173 18.67 -8.39 2.25
CA ILE A 173 19.23 -7.95 0.97
C ILE A 173 20.19 -9.02 0.42
N GLU A 174 21.09 -9.51 1.25
CA GLU A 174 22.04 -10.57 0.88
C GLU A 174 21.35 -11.90 0.62
N LYS A 175 20.48 -12.34 1.56
CA LYS A 175 19.78 -13.64 1.47
C LYS A 175 18.97 -13.78 0.19
N TYR A 176 18.28 -12.72 -0.23
CA TYR A 176 17.40 -12.75 -1.39
C TYR A 176 18.06 -12.22 -2.66
N HIS A 177 19.34 -11.81 -2.59
CA HIS A 177 20.07 -11.22 -3.74
C HIS A 177 19.29 -10.05 -4.31
N VAL A 178 18.96 -9.09 -3.45
CA VAL A 178 18.24 -7.87 -3.82
C VAL A 178 19.10 -7.01 -4.75
N ASP A 179 18.52 -6.54 -5.83
CA ASP A 179 19.18 -5.69 -6.83
C ASP A 179 18.73 -4.23 -6.78
N HIS A 180 17.58 -3.94 -6.15
CA HIS A 180 17.03 -2.60 -6.00
C HIS A 180 16.69 -2.30 -4.54
N ILE A 181 16.95 -1.07 -4.10
CA ILE A 181 16.57 -0.59 -2.77
C ILE A 181 15.72 0.66 -2.90
N TYR A 182 14.49 0.62 -2.38
CA TYR A 182 13.65 1.79 -2.22
C TYR A 182 13.63 2.21 -0.75
N ALA A 183 14.24 3.33 -0.43
CA ALA A 183 14.37 3.80 0.94
C ALA A 183 14.29 5.33 1.04
N LEU A 184 13.74 5.82 2.14
CA LEU A 184 13.88 7.22 2.51
C LEU A 184 15.35 7.55 2.80
N PRO A 185 15.81 8.79 2.55
CA PRO A 185 17.21 9.19 2.77
C PRO A 185 17.73 8.86 4.17
N THR A 186 16.89 9.01 5.20
CA THR A 186 17.24 8.67 6.59
C THR A 186 17.52 7.18 6.77
N LYS A 187 16.72 6.32 6.16
CA LYS A 187 16.88 4.86 6.21
C LYS A 187 18.08 4.40 5.39
N LEU A 188 18.30 5.01 4.23
CA LEU A 188 19.48 4.74 3.42
C LEU A 188 20.78 5.08 4.18
N ARG A 189 20.80 6.22 4.88
CA ARG A 189 21.96 6.58 5.75
C ARG A 189 22.19 5.56 6.86
N LEU A 190 21.12 5.02 7.45
CA LEU A 190 21.26 3.96 8.46
C LEU A 190 21.83 2.68 7.84
N LEU A 191 21.37 2.29 6.67
CA LEU A 191 21.86 1.10 5.97
C LEU A 191 23.36 1.24 5.67
N VAL A 192 23.79 2.34 5.04
CA VAL A 192 25.19 2.59 4.67
C VAL A 192 26.14 2.63 5.88
N ARG A 193 25.67 3.03 7.07
CA ARG A 193 26.49 3.03 8.28
C ARG A 193 26.74 1.64 8.86
N HIS A 194 26.01 0.63 8.41
CA HIS A 194 26.08 -0.74 8.92
C HIS A 194 26.61 -1.73 7.88
N CYS A 195 26.82 -1.28 6.62
CA CYS A 195 27.60 -1.99 5.61
C CYS A 195 29.10 -1.70 5.80
#